data_625405b7239d91981861b234fd3d0a29
#
_entry.id   625405b7239d91981861b234fd3d0a29
#
_cell.length_a   1.000
_cell.length_b   1.000
_cell.length_c   1.000
_cell.angle_alpha   90.00
_cell.angle_beta   90.00
_cell.angle_gamma   90.00
#
_symmetry.space_group_name_H-M   'P 1'
#
loop_
_entity.id
_entity.type
_entity.pdbx_description
1 polymer ?
#
loop_
_entity_poly.entity_id
_entity_poly.type
_entity_poly.pdbx_seq_one_letter_code
_entity_poly.pdbx_strand_id
1 'polypeptide(L)'
;QSLPVGNEGAGVVVQAGASPAAQALMGKTVAILGGAMYSQYRSIKAVQCLVLPPGTTPAEGASCFVNPLTALGMVATMRAEGHKALVHTAAASNLGQMLDKICLKDSVGLVNIVRRPEHVDFLKKLGAAHVCNSSSPTFMDDLTEALVATGATVAFDAIGGGTIAGQILTAMEVAANRTAKEYSRYGSAVHKQVYIYGGLDRAPTQFSRTFGMAWGVGGWLLTPFLQKIGFEAAQKLRERVAAEIKTTFASTYTKEISLTEALRLEEIAVYSRLATGEKYLINPSKNLAPQSTM
;
A
#
# COMPACT_ATOMS: atom_id res chain seq x y z
N GLN A 1 18.26 18.40 12.52
CA GLN A 1 18.14 18.60 11.08
C GLN A 1 16.65 18.61 10.71
N SER A 2 16.14 19.68 10.09
CA SER A 2 14.75 19.71 9.62
C SER A 2 14.58 18.79 8.40
N LEU A 3 13.54 17.97 8.42
CA LEU A 3 13.18 17.11 7.28
C LEU A 3 11.97 17.68 6.54
N PRO A 4 11.94 17.62 5.21
CA PRO A 4 10.77 18.00 4.45
C PRO A 4 9.61 17.06 4.76
N VAL A 5 8.44 17.59 5.12
CA VAL A 5 7.26 16.82 5.49
C VAL A 5 6.23 16.74 4.36
N GLY A 6 5.43 15.67 4.36
CA GLY A 6 4.48 15.35 3.30
C GLY A 6 5.14 14.65 2.11
N ASN A 7 4.91 13.33 1.98
CA ASN A 7 5.57 12.50 0.96
C ASN A 7 4.91 12.59 -0.42
N GLU A 8 3.62 12.85 -0.47
CA GLU A 8 2.80 12.92 -1.67
C GLU A 8 1.73 14.00 -1.53
N GLY A 9 1.24 14.50 -2.65
CA GLY A 9 0.20 15.52 -2.67
C GLY A 9 -0.30 15.77 -4.09
N ALA A 10 -1.32 16.61 -4.21
CA ALA A 10 -1.85 17.08 -5.48
C ALA A 10 -2.25 18.55 -5.41
N GLY A 11 -2.26 19.20 -6.57
CA GLY A 11 -2.62 20.60 -6.70
C GLY A 11 -2.92 20.98 -8.14
N VAL A 12 -3.39 22.20 -8.32
CA VAL A 12 -3.60 22.77 -9.65
C VAL A 12 -2.34 23.55 -10.06
N VAL A 13 -1.91 23.37 -11.30
CA VAL A 13 -0.76 24.13 -11.85
C VAL A 13 -1.20 25.55 -12.14
N VAL A 14 -0.69 26.50 -11.35
CA VAL A 14 -1.02 27.93 -11.44
C VAL A 14 0.03 28.75 -12.17
N GLN A 15 1.26 28.21 -12.29
CA GLN A 15 2.36 28.84 -13.01
C GLN A 15 3.25 27.78 -13.64
N ALA A 16 3.77 28.03 -14.83
CA ALA A 16 4.64 27.10 -15.55
C ALA A 16 5.81 27.83 -16.21
N GLY A 17 6.97 27.16 -16.26
CA GLY A 17 8.12 27.61 -17.01
C GLY A 17 7.88 27.58 -18.54
N ALA A 18 8.80 28.15 -19.31
CA ALA A 18 8.65 28.37 -20.75
C ALA A 18 8.64 27.10 -21.62
N SER A 19 9.02 25.94 -21.09
CA SER A 19 9.06 24.72 -21.90
C SER A 19 7.65 24.26 -22.33
N PRO A 20 7.47 23.73 -23.57
CA PRO A 20 6.17 23.24 -24.02
C PRO A 20 5.53 22.22 -23.06
N ALA A 21 6.35 21.33 -22.50
CA ALA A 21 5.89 20.32 -21.53
C ALA A 21 5.34 20.94 -20.24
N ALA A 22 5.96 22.03 -19.76
CA ALA A 22 5.46 22.74 -18.58
C ALA A 22 4.19 23.54 -18.90
N GLN A 23 4.15 24.26 -20.03
CA GLN A 23 2.99 25.04 -20.49
C GLN A 23 1.75 24.14 -20.71
N ALA A 24 1.94 22.91 -21.18
CA ALA A 24 0.87 21.95 -21.36
C ALA A 24 0.18 21.51 -20.04
N LEU A 25 0.78 21.79 -18.89
CA LEU A 25 0.24 21.48 -17.57
C LEU A 25 -0.61 22.58 -16.96
N MET A 26 -0.58 23.81 -17.50
CA MET A 26 -1.32 24.95 -16.97
C MET A 26 -2.80 24.64 -16.75
N GLY A 27 -3.29 24.96 -15.55
CA GLY A 27 -4.68 24.74 -15.13
C GLY A 27 -5.06 23.29 -14.86
N LYS A 28 -4.16 22.32 -15.09
CA LYS A 28 -4.43 20.91 -14.81
C LYS A 28 -4.22 20.56 -13.35
N THR A 29 -5.04 19.64 -12.83
CA THR A 29 -4.76 18.99 -11.56
C THR A 29 -3.66 17.95 -11.78
N VAL A 30 -2.61 18.06 -11.00
CA VAL A 30 -1.47 17.14 -11.04
C VAL A 30 -1.18 16.60 -9.64
N ALA A 31 -0.76 15.35 -9.58
CA ALA A 31 -0.26 14.74 -8.37
C ALA A 31 1.26 14.55 -8.44
N ILE A 32 1.90 14.61 -7.29
CA ILE A 32 3.36 14.56 -7.17
C ILE A 32 3.80 13.74 -5.96
N LEU A 33 4.98 13.12 -6.09
CA LEU A 33 5.68 12.39 -5.05
C LEU A 33 7.03 13.07 -4.78
N GLY A 34 7.51 13.07 -3.54
CA GLY A 34 8.88 13.45 -3.26
C GLY A 34 9.10 14.44 -2.11
N GLY A 35 8.27 14.44 -1.09
CA GLY A 35 8.44 15.24 0.13
C GLY A 35 8.06 16.72 -0.03
N ALA A 36 8.09 17.48 1.07
CA ALA A 36 7.76 18.91 1.14
C ALA A 36 6.37 19.29 0.59
N MET A 37 5.37 18.39 0.74
CA MET A 37 4.00 18.64 0.27
C MET A 37 3.17 19.47 1.25
N TYR A 38 3.63 19.69 2.48
CA TYR A 38 2.96 20.55 3.44
C TYR A 38 3.33 22.01 3.15
N SER A 39 2.96 22.47 1.94
CA SER A 39 3.20 23.80 1.43
C SER A 39 2.05 24.25 0.52
N GLN A 40 1.74 25.56 0.50
CA GLN A 40 0.71 26.14 -0.37
C GLN A 40 1.10 26.05 -1.85
N TYR A 41 2.36 26.32 -2.14
CA TYR A 41 2.93 26.30 -3.49
C TYR A 41 4.20 25.49 -3.50
N ARG A 42 4.43 24.83 -4.61
CA ARG A 42 5.65 24.06 -4.84
C ARG A 42 6.08 24.15 -6.28
N SER A 43 7.37 24.44 -6.49
CA SER A 43 7.99 24.38 -7.81
C SER A 43 8.62 22.99 -8.01
N ILE A 44 8.27 22.32 -9.10
CA ILE A 44 8.78 20.99 -9.46
C ILE A 44 8.97 20.87 -10.97
N LYS A 45 9.71 19.87 -11.42
CA LYS A 45 9.90 19.56 -12.85
C LYS A 45 8.61 18.98 -13.44
N ALA A 46 8.23 19.42 -14.65
CA ALA A 46 7.03 18.92 -15.35
C ALA A 46 6.99 17.38 -15.46
N VAL A 47 8.13 16.73 -15.67
CA VAL A 47 8.26 15.27 -15.78
C VAL A 47 7.89 14.51 -14.49
N GLN A 48 7.88 15.19 -13.35
CA GLN A 48 7.49 14.60 -12.05
C GLN A 48 5.99 14.68 -11.79
N CYS A 49 5.25 15.42 -12.61
CA CYS A 49 3.80 15.60 -12.47
C CYS A 49 3.06 14.41 -13.09
N LEU A 50 2.19 13.77 -12.34
CA LEU A 50 1.16 12.90 -12.87
C LEU A 50 -0.10 13.72 -13.14
N VAL A 51 -0.45 13.87 -14.40
CA VAL A 51 -1.70 14.55 -14.78
C VAL A 51 -2.89 13.68 -14.39
N LEU A 52 -3.81 14.24 -13.63
CA LEU A 52 -5.04 13.54 -13.24
C LEU A 52 -6.15 13.78 -14.28
N PRO A 53 -7.11 12.85 -14.39
CA PRO A 53 -8.24 13.00 -15.32
C PRO A 53 -9.02 14.32 -15.06
N PRO A 54 -9.60 14.91 -16.10
CA PRO A 54 -10.45 16.09 -15.95
C PRO A 54 -11.54 15.88 -14.89
N GLY A 55 -11.79 16.91 -14.08
CA GLY A 55 -12.75 16.85 -12.97
C GLY A 55 -12.27 16.07 -11.75
N THR A 56 -10.99 15.70 -11.66
CA THR A 56 -10.37 15.19 -10.44
C THR A 56 -9.88 16.37 -9.59
N THR A 57 -10.31 16.40 -8.34
CA THR A 57 -9.90 17.45 -7.38
C THR A 57 -8.53 17.16 -6.78
N PRO A 58 -7.80 18.16 -6.28
CA PRO A 58 -6.57 17.94 -5.52
C PRO A 58 -6.75 17.01 -4.31
N ALA A 59 -7.90 17.08 -3.62
CA ALA A 59 -8.21 16.19 -2.51
C ALA A 59 -8.27 14.71 -2.94
N GLU A 60 -8.94 14.40 -4.06
CA GLU A 60 -8.98 13.04 -4.62
C GLU A 60 -7.58 12.55 -5.04
N GLY A 61 -6.72 13.45 -5.51
CA GLY A 61 -5.35 13.14 -5.94
C GLY A 61 -4.31 13.09 -4.83
N ALA A 62 -4.61 13.62 -3.63
CA ALA A 62 -3.61 13.90 -2.60
C ALA A 62 -2.86 12.65 -2.08
N SER A 63 -3.40 11.46 -2.24
CA SER A 63 -2.76 10.19 -1.82
C SER A 63 -2.76 9.13 -2.92
N CYS A 64 -2.51 9.54 -4.16
CA CYS A 64 -2.56 8.64 -5.31
C CYS A 64 -1.23 7.97 -5.68
N PHE A 65 -0.15 8.22 -4.93
CA PHE A 65 1.16 7.63 -5.24
C PHE A 65 1.54 6.50 -4.31
N VAL A 66 1.68 6.76 -2.99
CA VAL A 66 2.34 5.83 -2.09
C VAL A 66 1.53 4.54 -1.97
N ASN A 67 0.30 4.60 -1.50
CA ASN A 67 -0.52 3.40 -1.31
C ASN A 67 -0.89 2.71 -2.64
N PRO A 68 -1.38 3.41 -3.67
CA PRO A 68 -1.72 2.80 -4.95
C PRO A 68 -0.55 2.09 -5.62
N LEU A 69 0.60 2.77 -5.73
CA LEU A 69 1.77 2.19 -6.38
C LEU A 69 2.41 1.07 -5.54
N THR A 70 2.31 1.14 -4.21
CA THR A 70 2.73 0.04 -3.33
C THR A 70 1.87 -1.21 -3.58
N ALA A 71 0.55 -1.07 -3.62
CA ALA A 71 -0.37 -2.18 -3.88
C ALA A 71 -0.16 -2.79 -5.28
N LEU A 72 -0.02 -1.96 -6.31
CA LEU A 72 0.32 -2.41 -7.66
C LEU A 72 1.70 -3.06 -7.72
N GLY A 73 2.68 -2.51 -6.98
CA GLY A 73 4.03 -3.04 -6.88
C GLY A 73 4.09 -4.41 -6.23
N MET A 74 3.26 -4.68 -5.24
CA MET A 74 3.14 -6.01 -4.62
C MET A 74 2.68 -7.05 -5.64
N VAL A 75 1.64 -6.76 -6.42
CA VAL A 75 1.15 -7.65 -7.48
C VAL A 75 2.18 -7.81 -8.60
N ALA A 76 2.86 -6.74 -8.99
CA ALA A 76 3.92 -6.80 -9.99
C ALA A 76 5.13 -7.63 -9.51
N THR A 77 5.55 -7.49 -8.25
CA THR A 77 6.61 -8.30 -7.64
C THR A 77 6.22 -9.77 -7.61
N MET A 78 5.01 -10.08 -7.13
CA MET A 78 4.45 -11.43 -7.13
C MET A 78 4.57 -12.09 -8.50
N ARG A 79 4.12 -11.40 -9.56
CA ARG A 79 4.17 -11.91 -10.94
C ARG A 79 5.60 -12.08 -11.46
N ALA A 80 6.46 -11.09 -11.22
CA ALA A 80 7.85 -11.10 -11.68
C ALA A 80 8.68 -12.21 -11.05
N GLU A 81 8.35 -12.63 -9.83
CA GLU A 81 9.02 -13.69 -9.09
C GLU A 81 8.35 -15.07 -9.26
N GLY A 82 7.32 -15.16 -10.13
CA GLY A 82 6.68 -16.43 -10.49
C GLY A 82 5.66 -16.95 -9.47
N HIS A 83 5.28 -16.14 -8.48
CA HIS A 83 4.20 -16.48 -7.55
C HIS A 83 2.82 -16.27 -8.19
N LYS A 84 1.81 -17.04 -7.79
CA LYS A 84 0.46 -17.01 -8.39
C LYS A 84 -0.55 -16.22 -7.57
N ALA A 85 -0.33 -16.15 -6.27
CA ALA A 85 -1.18 -15.47 -5.31
C ALA A 85 -0.31 -14.91 -4.18
N LEU A 86 -0.87 -14.00 -3.37
CA LEU A 86 -0.13 -13.36 -2.30
C LEU A 86 -0.91 -13.31 -0.98
N VAL A 87 -0.17 -13.11 0.11
CA VAL A 87 -0.69 -12.83 1.45
C VAL A 87 -0.40 -11.38 1.79
N HIS A 88 -1.33 -10.70 2.47
CA HIS A 88 -1.13 -9.35 2.95
C HIS A 88 -1.57 -9.19 4.41
N THR A 89 -0.72 -8.64 5.27
CA THR A 89 -1.07 -8.29 6.65
C THR A 89 -1.62 -6.86 6.74
N ALA A 90 -2.27 -6.53 7.84
CA ALA A 90 -2.97 -5.25 8.02
C ALA A 90 -3.95 -4.94 6.87
N ALA A 91 -4.63 -5.98 6.38
CA ALA A 91 -5.38 -5.95 5.13
C ALA A 91 -6.57 -4.98 5.11
N ALA A 92 -7.12 -4.59 6.27
CA ALA A 92 -8.18 -3.59 6.34
C ALA A 92 -7.68 -2.12 6.22
N SER A 93 -6.36 -1.90 6.16
CA SER A 93 -5.78 -0.57 5.93
C SER A 93 -6.18 0.00 4.55
N ASN A 94 -6.01 1.31 4.36
CA ASN A 94 -6.30 1.94 3.06
C ASN A 94 -5.53 1.27 1.90
N LEU A 95 -4.25 0.92 2.11
CA LEU A 95 -3.44 0.16 1.15
C LEU A 95 -4.02 -1.24 0.91
N GLY A 96 -4.38 -1.96 1.99
CA GLY A 96 -4.93 -3.31 1.90
C GLY A 96 -6.25 -3.35 1.13
N GLN A 97 -7.13 -2.38 1.34
CA GLN A 97 -8.37 -2.24 0.57
C GLN A 97 -8.11 -1.99 -0.93
N MET A 98 -7.11 -1.19 -1.26
CA MET A 98 -6.69 -0.98 -2.66
C MET A 98 -6.15 -2.28 -3.26
N LEU A 99 -5.30 -2.99 -2.52
CA LEU A 99 -4.74 -4.28 -2.95
C LEU A 99 -5.85 -5.32 -3.18
N ASP A 100 -6.84 -5.39 -2.28
CA ASP A 100 -7.98 -6.29 -2.42
C ASP A 100 -8.79 -5.99 -3.70
N LYS A 101 -9.11 -4.71 -3.95
CA LYS A 101 -9.77 -4.28 -5.19
C LYS A 101 -8.97 -4.59 -6.46
N ILE A 102 -7.63 -4.41 -6.42
CA ILE A 102 -6.75 -4.79 -7.53
C ILE A 102 -6.84 -6.29 -7.77
N CYS A 103 -6.69 -7.09 -6.73
CA CYS A 103 -6.69 -8.54 -6.83
C CYS A 103 -8.03 -9.08 -7.33
N LEU A 104 -9.15 -8.55 -6.85
CA LEU A 104 -10.48 -8.88 -7.36
C LEU A 104 -10.62 -8.56 -8.86
N LYS A 105 -10.20 -7.35 -9.27
CA LYS A 105 -10.29 -6.90 -10.67
C LYS A 105 -9.39 -7.70 -11.60
N ASP A 106 -8.18 -8.02 -11.15
CA ASP A 106 -7.14 -8.71 -11.93
C ASP A 106 -7.21 -10.23 -11.80
N SER A 107 -8.19 -10.78 -11.06
CA SER A 107 -8.35 -12.22 -10.77
C SER A 107 -7.09 -12.83 -10.15
N VAL A 108 -6.48 -12.12 -9.19
CA VAL A 108 -5.31 -12.58 -8.41
C VAL A 108 -5.77 -13.12 -7.07
N GLY A 109 -5.31 -14.31 -6.68
CA GLY A 109 -5.58 -14.86 -5.36
C GLY A 109 -4.92 -14.02 -4.27
N LEU A 110 -5.72 -13.63 -3.25
CA LEU A 110 -5.25 -12.84 -2.11
C LEU A 110 -5.75 -13.46 -0.80
N VAL A 111 -4.83 -13.66 0.14
CA VAL A 111 -5.12 -14.03 1.53
C VAL A 111 -4.91 -12.78 2.40
N ASN A 112 -5.99 -12.29 2.98
CA ASN A 112 -6.01 -11.12 3.83
C ASN A 112 -5.84 -11.50 5.29
N ILE A 113 -4.88 -10.92 5.99
CA ILE A 113 -4.70 -11.11 7.45
C ILE A 113 -5.07 -9.82 8.17
N VAL A 114 -5.98 -9.94 9.11
CA VAL A 114 -6.45 -8.87 9.99
C VAL A 114 -6.38 -9.32 11.46
N ARG A 115 -6.48 -8.37 12.40
CA ARG A 115 -6.41 -8.67 13.84
C ARG A 115 -7.77 -8.62 14.53
N ARG A 116 -8.74 -7.92 13.95
CA ARG A 116 -10.03 -7.65 14.60
C ARG A 116 -11.17 -8.31 13.84
N PRO A 117 -12.18 -8.89 14.54
CA PRO A 117 -13.33 -9.51 13.89
C PRO A 117 -14.10 -8.56 12.95
N GLU A 118 -14.28 -7.29 13.35
CA GLU A 118 -14.97 -6.30 12.53
C GLU A 118 -14.28 -6.04 11.18
N HIS A 119 -12.95 -6.23 11.11
CA HIS A 119 -12.20 -6.11 9.86
C HIS A 119 -12.40 -7.33 8.95
N VAL A 120 -12.69 -8.49 9.52
CA VAL A 120 -13.06 -9.69 8.72
C VAL A 120 -14.36 -9.43 7.97
N ASP A 121 -15.39 -8.99 8.68
CA ASP A 121 -16.69 -8.69 8.09
C ASP A 121 -16.61 -7.57 7.06
N PHE A 122 -15.82 -6.54 7.36
CA PHE A 122 -15.59 -5.43 6.44
C PHE A 122 -14.98 -5.89 5.11
N LEU A 123 -13.89 -6.68 5.15
CA LEU A 123 -13.23 -7.17 3.93
C LEU A 123 -14.10 -8.18 3.16
N LYS A 124 -14.84 -9.05 3.86
CA LYS A 124 -15.82 -9.95 3.20
C LYS A 124 -16.91 -9.17 2.47
N LYS A 125 -17.41 -8.06 3.04
CA LYS A 125 -18.35 -7.17 2.35
C LYS A 125 -17.73 -6.48 1.14
N LEU A 126 -16.41 -6.25 1.13
CA LEU A 126 -15.68 -5.70 -0.01
C LEU A 126 -15.48 -6.74 -1.14
N GLY A 127 -15.72 -8.02 -0.86
CA GLY A 127 -15.59 -9.13 -1.81
C GLY A 127 -14.40 -10.06 -1.56
N ALA A 128 -13.62 -9.84 -0.48
CA ALA A 128 -12.46 -10.69 -0.16
C ALA A 128 -12.89 -12.14 0.13
N ALA A 129 -12.34 -13.09 -0.63
CA ALA A 129 -12.65 -14.51 -0.48
C ALA A 129 -11.97 -15.13 0.75
N HIS A 130 -10.73 -14.76 1.03
CA HIS A 130 -9.92 -15.32 2.11
C HIS A 130 -9.51 -14.23 3.09
N VAL A 131 -10.07 -14.28 4.31
CA VAL A 131 -9.77 -13.33 5.38
C VAL A 131 -9.54 -14.10 6.68
N CYS A 132 -8.32 -14.03 7.19
CA CYS A 132 -7.88 -14.73 8.40
C CYS A 132 -7.69 -13.73 9.55
N ASN A 133 -8.25 -14.05 10.73
CA ASN A 133 -8.09 -13.23 11.93
C ASN A 133 -6.92 -13.74 12.77
N SER A 134 -5.82 -12.97 12.84
CA SER A 134 -4.62 -13.35 13.59
C SER A 134 -4.81 -13.44 15.12
N SER A 135 -5.93 -12.97 15.65
CA SER A 135 -6.30 -13.12 17.06
C SER A 135 -7.22 -14.32 17.34
N SER A 136 -7.63 -15.06 16.29
CA SER A 136 -8.44 -16.27 16.45
C SER A 136 -7.57 -17.43 16.95
N PRO A 137 -8.09 -18.29 17.84
CA PRO A 137 -7.43 -19.55 18.18
C PRO A 137 -7.27 -20.49 16.98
N THR A 138 -8.09 -20.34 15.93
CA THR A 138 -8.03 -21.13 14.68
C THR A 138 -7.17 -20.50 13.60
N PHE A 139 -6.46 -19.41 13.90
CA PHE A 139 -5.73 -18.60 12.91
C PHE A 139 -4.82 -19.43 12.00
N MET A 140 -4.03 -20.33 12.57
CA MET A 140 -3.07 -21.13 11.80
C MET A 140 -3.76 -22.11 10.85
N ASP A 141 -4.89 -22.69 11.28
CA ASP A 141 -5.69 -23.58 10.45
C ASP A 141 -6.38 -22.81 9.33
N ASP A 142 -7.04 -21.70 9.67
CA ASP A 142 -7.71 -20.82 8.69
C ASP A 142 -6.73 -20.28 7.64
N LEU A 143 -5.53 -19.88 8.06
CA LEU A 143 -4.48 -19.40 7.17
C LEU A 143 -3.98 -20.53 6.26
N THR A 144 -3.76 -21.73 6.81
CA THR A 144 -3.33 -22.89 6.04
C THR A 144 -4.36 -23.28 4.98
N GLU A 145 -5.64 -23.34 5.32
CA GLU A 145 -6.72 -23.64 4.36
C GLU A 145 -6.76 -22.58 3.23
N ALA A 146 -6.66 -21.29 3.58
CA ALA A 146 -6.61 -20.22 2.60
C ALA A 146 -5.39 -20.33 1.66
N LEU A 147 -4.23 -20.75 2.20
CA LEU A 147 -3.02 -20.97 1.40
C LEU A 147 -3.10 -22.20 0.50
N VAL A 148 -3.75 -23.28 0.95
CA VAL A 148 -4.04 -24.44 0.10
C VAL A 148 -4.96 -24.04 -1.04
N ALA A 149 -6.01 -23.26 -0.76
CA ALA A 149 -6.97 -22.82 -1.77
C ALA A 149 -6.37 -21.87 -2.82
N THR A 150 -5.46 -20.98 -2.41
CA THR A 150 -4.88 -19.95 -3.29
C THR A 150 -3.56 -20.32 -3.93
N GLY A 151 -2.79 -21.21 -3.28
CA GLY A 151 -1.41 -21.51 -3.66
C GLY A 151 -0.46 -20.33 -3.42
N ALA A 152 -0.77 -19.42 -2.50
CA ALA A 152 0.06 -18.25 -2.23
C ALA A 152 1.38 -18.64 -1.56
N THR A 153 2.50 -18.17 -2.11
CA THR A 153 3.87 -18.45 -1.66
C THR A 153 4.69 -17.17 -1.45
N VAL A 154 4.08 -15.99 -1.62
CA VAL A 154 4.67 -14.70 -1.26
C VAL A 154 3.74 -13.95 -0.32
N ALA A 155 4.32 -13.25 0.65
CA ALA A 155 3.58 -12.40 1.58
C ALA A 155 4.19 -11.00 1.64
N PHE A 156 3.35 -9.99 1.85
CA PHE A 156 3.76 -8.61 2.15
C PHE A 156 3.28 -8.25 3.55
N ASP A 157 4.23 -8.06 4.45
CA ASP A 157 3.99 -7.84 5.86
C ASP A 157 4.20 -6.38 6.26
N ALA A 158 3.11 -5.72 6.68
CA ALA A 158 3.12 -4.37 7.22
C ALA A 158 3.49 -4.32 8.70
N ILE A 159 3.43 -5.45 9.40
CA ILE A 159 3.58 -5.51 10.85
C ILE A 159 5.06 -5.51 11.22
N GLY A 160 5.85 -6.37 10.61
CA GLY A 160 7.30 -6.46 10.74
C GLY A 160 7.78 -7.14 12.01
N GLY A 161 7.27 -6.77 13.19
CA GLY A 161 7.65 -7.36 14.47
C GLY A 161 6.82 -8.57 14.89
N GLY A 162 7.23 -9.22 15.98
CA GLY A 162 6.55 -10.39 16.54
C GLY A 162 6.73 -11.66 15.70
N THR A 163 5.73 -12.52 15.69
CA THR A 163 5.81 -13.88 15.13
C THR A 163 5.11 -14.04 13.78
N ILE A 164 4.40 -13.02 13.29
CA ILE A 164 3.49 -13.14 12.14
C ILE A 164 4.20 -13.62 10.86
N ALA A 165 5.39 -13.09 10.57
CA ALA A 165 6.16 -13.51 9.40
C ALA A 165 6.54 -15.00 9.46
N GLY A 166 6.94 -15.47 10.64
CA GLY A 166 7.22 -16.89 10.88
C GLY A 166 5.97 -17.78 10.78
N GLN A 167 4.84 -17.31 11.30
CA GLN A 167 3.56 -18.01 11.19
C GLN A 167 3.11 -18.14 9.72
N ILE A 168 3.26 -17.10 8.93
CA ILE A 168 2.95 -17.14 7.49
C ILE A 168 3.84 -18.16 6.78
N LEU A 169 5.15 -18.15 7.00
CA LEU A 169 6.07 -19.13 6.42
C LEU A 169 5.72 -20.56 6.84
N THR A 170 5.38 -20.80 8.12
CA THR A 170 4.96 -22.10 8.63
C THR A 170 3.68 -22.58 7.97
N ALA A 171 2.66 -21.72 7.86
CA ALA A 171 1.41 -22.08 7.18
C ALA A 171 1.62 -22.36 5.68
N MET A 172 2.50 -21.59 4.99
CA MET A 172 2.90 -21.86 3.60
C MET A 172 3.58 -23.23 3.45
N GLU A 173 4.44 -23.61 4.39
CA GLU A 173 5.08 -24.93 4.38
C GLU A 173 4.08 -26.05 4.59
N VAL A 174 3.17 -25.89 5.57
CA VAL A 174 2.11 -26.88 5.81
C VAL A 174 1.21 -27.02 4.57
N ALA A 175 0.82 -25.93 3.94
CA ALA A 175 0.02 -25.94 2.72
C ALA A 175 0.76 -26.63 1.56
N ALA A 176 2.05 -26.34 1.38
CA ALA A 176 2.89 -26.98 0.36
C ALA A 176 3.01 -28.49 0.58
N ASN A 177 3.21 -28.94 1.82
CA ASN A 177 3.32 -30.36 2.16
C ASN A 177 1.99 -31.10 2.00
N ARG A 178 0.84 -30.45 2.27
CA ARG A 178 -0.49 -31.06 2.04
C ARG A 178 -0.77 -31.34 0.55
N THR A 179 -0.16 -30.56 -0.34
CA THR A 179 -0.33 -30.69 -1.80
C THR A 179 0.84 -31.42 -2.47
N ALA A 180 1.87 -31.78 -1.72
CA ALA A 180 3.06 -32.48 -2.22
C ALA A 180 2.72 -33.93 -2.64
N LYS A 181 3.33 -34.37 -3.75
CA LYS A 181 3.21 -35.74 -4.24
C LYS A 181 4.16 -36.72 -3.54
N GLU A 182 5.27 -36.20 -3.02
CA GLU A 182 6.34 -36.96 -2.40
C GLU A 182 6.75 -36.36 -1.06
N TYR A 183 7.11 -37.22 -0.12
CA TYR A 183 7.63 -36.79 1.17
C TYR A 183 9.09 -36.33 1.06
N SER A 184 9.43 -35.22 1.69
CA SER A 184 10.80 -34.75 1.88
C SER A 184 11.10 -34.50 3.35
N ARG A 185 12.18 -35.12 3.86
CA ARG A 185 12.65 -34.90 5.24
C ARG A 185 13.15 -33.48 5.50
N TYR A 186 13.44 -32.70 4.47
CA TYR A 186 13.93 -31.32 4.54
C TYR A 186 12.83 -30.28 4.31
N GLY A 187 11.58 -30.72 4.17
CA GLY A 187 10.44 -29.89 3.83
C GLY A 187 10.23 -29.75 2.33
N SER A 188 9.28 -28.89 1.94
CA SER A 188 8.92 -28.67 0.54
C SER A 188 10.04 -27.94 -0.21
N ALA A 189 10.18 -28.24 -1.52
CA ALA A 189 11.05 -27.50 -2.43
C ALA A 189 10.43 -26.16 -2.91
N VAL A 190 9.18 -25.90 -2.54
CA VAL A 190 8.48 -24.65 -2.91
C VAL A 190 9.10 -23.49 -2.16
N HIS A 191 9.62 -22.50 -2.89
CA HIS A 191 10.15 -21.30 -2.28
C HIS A 191 9.02 -20.44 -1.69
N LYS A 192 9.19 -20.05 -0.43
CA LYS A 192 8.27 -19.18 0.32
C LYS A 192 8.96 -17.87 0.63
N GLN A 193 8.32 -16.74 0.33
CA GLN A 193 8.90 -15.43 0.52
C GLN A 193 8.01 -14.56 1.42
N VAL A 194 8.59 -13.90 2.42
CA VAL A 194 7.94 -12.82 3.16
C VAL A 194 8.72 -11.54 2.93
N TYR A 195 8.05 -10.51 2.45
CA TYR A 195 8.56 -9.16 2.32
C TYR A 195 8.01 -8.28 3.44
N ILE A 196 8.88 -7.81 4.33
CA ILE A 196 8.54 -6.81 5.35
C ILE A 196 8.63 -5.43 4.68
N TYR A 197 7.50 -4.71 4.60
CA TYR A 197 7.44 -3.37 4.01
C TYR A 197 6.99 -2.29 5.00
N GLY A 198 6.59 -2.67 6.20
CA GLY A 198 6.15 -1.79 7.28
C GLY A 198 6.73 -2.19 8.63
N GLY A 199 6.44 -1.39 9.64
CA GLY A 199 6.89 -1.58 11.03
C GLY A 199 5.81 -1.14 12.00
N LEU A 200 4.57 -1.64 11.84
CA LEU A 200 3.47 -1.34 12.77
C LEU A 200 3.73 -1.91 14.16
N ASP A 201 4.47 -3.03 14.23
CA ASP A 201 5.05 -3.55 15.47
C ASP A 201 6.57 -3.37 15.40
N ARG A 202 7.13 -2.73 16.44
CA ARG A 202 8.58 -2.48 16.58
C ARG A 202 9.31 -3.53 17.39
N ALA A 203 8.62 -4.58 17.85
CA ALA A 203 9.26 -5.71 18.51
C ALA A 203 10.20 -6.45 17.54
N PRO A 204 11.19 -7.21 18.02
CA PRO A 204 12.01 -8.06 17.18
C PRO A 204 11.17 -9.05 16.36
N THR A 205 11.54 -9.28 15.11
CA THR A 205 10.94 -10.33 14.27
C THR A 205 11.43 -11.70 14.75
N GLN A 206 10.52 -12.62 15.02
CA GLN A 206 10.81 -13.92 15.60
C GLN A 206 10.43 -15.06 14.66
N PHE A 207 11.29 -16.08 14.56
CA PHE A 207 11.08 -17.27 13.72
C PHE A 207 11.26 -18.56 14.49
N SER A 208 10.31 -19.50 14.39
CA SER A 208 10.41 -20.84 14.94
C SER A 208 11.13 -21.83 14.01
N ARG A 209 11.39 -21.45 12.76
CA ARG A 209 12.02 -22.26 11.70
C ARG A 209 11.40 -23.64 11.47
N THR A 210 10.07 -23.72 11.49
CA THR A 210 9.27 -24.93 11.23
C THR A 210 8.76 -24.97 9.77
N PHE A 211 9.38 -24.23 8.87
CA PHE A 211 8.92 -23.98 7.51
C PHE A 211 9.88 -24.51 6.41
N GLY A 212 10.56 -25.62 6.70
CA GLY A 212 11.49 -26.26 5.73
C GLY A 212 12.72 -25.40 5.42
N MET A 213 13.34 -25.63 4.26
CA MET A 213 14.61 -24.99 3.89
C MET A 213 14.51 -24.05 2.68
N ALA A 214 13.39 -24.05 1.94
CA ALA A 214 13.19 -23.18 0.77
C ALA A 214 12.38 -21.93 1.13
N TRP A 215 13.03 -20.92 1.71
CA TRP A 215 12.37 -19.69 2.15
C TRP A 215 13.30 -18.47 2.12
N GLY A 216 12.69 -17.29 2.12
CA GLY A 216 13.35 -16.02 2.28
C GLY A 216 12.51 -15.02 3.09
N VAL A 217 13.22 -14.12 3.78
CA VAL A 217 12.63 -12.92 4.37
C VAL A 217 13.47 -11.73 3.93
N GLY A 218 12.82 -10.69 3.45
CA GLY A 218 13.50 -9.50 2.95
C GLY A 218 12.71 -8.24 3.19
N GLY A 219 13.36 -7.09 3.04
CA GLY A 219 12.68 -5.80 3.00
C GLY A 219 12.12 -5.51 1.61
N TRP A 220 10.98 -4.83 1.53
CA TRP A 220 10.43 -4.33 0.29
C TRP A 220 10.05 -2.84 0.46
N LEU A 221 10.39 -2.00 -0.51
CA LEU A 221 10.08 -0.59 -0.49
C LEU A 221 9.74 -0.10 -1.89
N LEU A 222 8.74 0.78 -1.99
CA LEU A 222 8.23 1.31 -3.26
C LEU A 222 9.32 1.95 -4.12
N THR A 223 10.18 2.82 -3.55
CA THR A 223 11.20 3.54 -4.34
C THR A 223 12.21 2.61 -5.01
N PRO A 224 12.87 1.66 -4.31
CA PRO A 224 13.72 0.67 -4.95
C PRO A 224 12.98 -0.21 -5.97
N PHE A 225 11.73 -0.56 -5.70
CA PHE A 225 10.91 -1.31 -6.64
C PHE A 225 10.70 -0.52 -7.95
N LEU A 226 10.29 0.76 -7.87
CA LEU A 226 10.11 1.61 -9.06
C LEU A 226 11.40 1.80 -9.85
N GLN A 227 12.54 1.90 -9.16
CA GLN A 227 13.87 1.96 -9.81
C GLN A 227 14.18 0.64 -10.55
N LYS A 228 13.91 -0.50 -9.91
CA LYS A 228 14.14 -1.84 -10.48
C LYS A 228 13.33 -2.10 -11.75
N ILE A 229 12.07 -1.72 -11.79
CA ILE A 229 11.21 -1.93 -12.97
C ILE A 229 11.44 -0.92 -14.09
N GLY A 230 12.10 0.19 -13.81
CA GLY A 230 12.42 1.25 -14.77
C GLY A 230 11.26 2.20 -15.06
N PHE A 231 11.60 3.28 -15.79
CA PHE A 231 10.69 4.41 -16.00
C PHE A 231 9.40 4.03 -16.74
N GLU A 232 9.50 3.29 -17.83
CA GLU A 232 8.33 2.94 -18.66
C GLU A 232 7.31 2.08 -17.92
N ALA A 233 7.78 1.05 -17.19
CA ALA A 233 6.90 0.21 -16.39
C ALA A 233 6.29 1.00 -15.22
N ALA A 234 7.07 1.84 -14.55
CA ALA A 234 6.57 2.72 -13.50
C ALA A 234 5.51 3.71 -14.03
N GLN A 235 5.68 4.22 -15.25
CA GLN A 235 4.72 5.12 -15.88
C GLN A 235 3.39 4.43 -16.18
N LYS A 236 3.40 3.18 -16.65
CA LYS A 236 2.16 2.38 -16.83
C LYS A 236 1.39 2.18 -15.53
N LEU A 237 2.11 1.95 -14.41
CA LEU A 237 1.45 1.86 -13.10
C LEU A 237 0.81 3.19 -12.70
N ARG A 238 1.47 4.33 -12.93
CA ARG A 238 0.93 5.67 -12.66
C ARG A 238 -0.30 5.98 -13.51
N GLU A 239 -0.29 5.63 -14.78
CA GLU A 239 -1.44 5.77 -15.70
C GLU A 239 -2.64 4.97 -15.22
N ARG A 240 -2.42 3.73 -14.76
CA ARG A 240 -3.48 2.93 -14.14
C ARG A 240 -4.03 3.60 -12.87
N VAL A 241 -3.18 4.14 -12.03
CA VAL A 241 -3.63 4.89 -10.83
C VAL A 241 -4.50 6.08 -11.24
N ALA A 242 -4.06 6.88 -12.21
CA ALA A 242 -4.83 8.03 -12.69
C ALA A 242 -6.19 7.60 -13.26
N ALA A 243 -6.23 6.56 -14.09
CA ALA A 243 -7.45 6.05 -14.70
C ALA A 243 -8.47 5.51 -13.67
N GLU A 244 -8.00 4.93 -12.57
CA GLU A 244 -8.83 4.29 -11.55
C GLU A 244 -8.91 5.10 -10.23
N ILE A 245 -8.54 6.38 -10.24
CA ILE A 245 -8.38 7.20 -9.02
C ILE A 245 -9.69 7.35 -8.22
N LYS A 246 -10.83 7.36 -8.90
CA LYS A 246 -12.16 7.48 -8.29
C LYS A 246 -12.82 6.13 -7.92
N THR A 247 -12.15 5.03 -8.20
CA THR A 247 -12.69 3.67 -7.98
C THR A 247 -11.74 2.81 -7.15
N THR A 248 -10.83 2.11 -7.79
CA THR A 248 -9.86 1.21 -7.13
C THR A 248 -8.99 1.97 -6.13
N PHE A 249 -8.53 3.16 -6.49
CA PHE A 249 -7.59 3.97 -5.69
C PHE A 249 -8.25 5.14 -4.96
N ALA A 250 -9.58 5.20 -4.93
CA ALA A 250 -10.27 6.22 -4.16
C ALA A 250 -9.86 6.18 -2.69
N SER A 251 -9.50 7.33 -2.15
CA SER A 251 -9.20 7.51 -0.72
C SER A 251 -10.29 8.36 -0.07
N THR A 252 -10.70 7.94 1.12
CA THR A 252 -11.59 8.71 1.98
C THR A 252 -10.79 9.34 3.12
N TYR A 253 -11.16 10.56 3.50
CA TYR A 253 -10.54 11.27 4.60
C TYR A 253 -11.59 11.51 5.68
N THR A 254 -11.23 11.25 6.93
CA THR A 254 -12.11 11.48 8.08
C THR A 254 -12.17 12.95 8.47
N LYS A 255 -11.11 13.70 8.15
CA LYS A 255 -11.02 15.13 8.45
C LYS A 255 -10.07 15.84 7.47
N GLU A 256 -10.44 17.06 7.10
CA GLU A 256 -9.55 18.01 6.43
C GLU A 256 -9.06 19.06 7.43
N ILE A 257 -7.74 19.22 7.53
CA ILE A 257 -7.09 20.12 8.47
C ILE A 257 -6.08 21.06 7.76
N SER A 258 -5.89 22.25 8.32
CA SER A 258 -4.85 23.19 7.87
C SER A 258 -3.47 22.80 8.40
N LEU A 259 -2.41 23.47 7.93
CA LEU A 259 -1.05 23.29 8.47
C LEU A 259 -0.98 23.64 9.97
N THR A 260 -1.69 24.68 10.40
CA THR A 260 -1.73 25.07 11.82
C THR A 260 -2.49 24.07 12.67
N GLU A 261 -3.64 23.60 12.17
CA GLU A 261 -4.43 22.55 12.86
C GLU A 261 -3.65 21.25 13.01
N ALA A 262 -2.82 20.89 12.02
CA ALA A 262 -2.00 19.69 12.07
C ALA A 262 -0.95 19.67 13.21
N LEU A 263 -0.64 20.83 13.81
CA LEU A 263 0.28 20.95 14.94
C LEU A 263 -0.42 20.93 16.30
N ARG A 264 -1.75 20.83 16.34
CA ARG A 264 -2.50 20.75 17.60
C ARG A 264 -2.36 19.37 18.21
N LEU A 265 -2.16 19.32 19.53
CA LEU A 265 -1.94 18.06 20.25
C LEU A 265 -3.10 17.07 20.10
N GLU A 266 -4.34 17.57 20.09
CA GLU A 266 -5.54 16.75 19.86
C GLU A 266 -5.54 16.07 18.49
N GLU A 267 -5.12 16.77 17.43
CA GLU A 267 -5.03 16.20 16.08
C GLU A 267 -3.88 15.21 15.96
N ILE A 268 -2.71 15.57 16.53
CA ILE A 268 -1.55 14.69 16.60
C ILE A 268 -1.91 13.37 17.31
N ALA A 269 -2.63 13.45 18.44
CA ALA A 269 -3.06 12.28 19.19
C ALA A 269 -3.96 11.33 18.40
N VAL A 270 -4.65 11.80 17.36
CA VAL A 270 -5.47 10.99 16.47
C VAL A 270 -4.63 10.40 15.34
N TYR A 271 -4.05 11.24 14.48
CA TYR A 271 -3.38 10.74 13.28
C TYR A 271 -2.08 9.95 13.56
N SER A 272 -1.42 10.19 14.71
CA SER A 272 -0.22 9.43 15.11
C SER A 272 -0.50 7.96 15.48
N ARG A 273 -1.75 7.60 15.74
CA ARG A 273 -2.15 6.21 16.04
C ARG A 273 -2.03 5.29 14.82
N LEU A 274 -1.98 5.84 13.62
CA LEU A 274 -1.98 5.10 12.35
C LEU A 274 -3.11 4.06 12.27
N ALA A 275 -4.26 4.37 12.90
CA ALA A 275 -5.39 3.47 13.02
C ALA A 275 -6.11 3.30 11.68
N THR A 276 -6.59 2.09 11.40
CA THR A 276 -7.44 1.82 10.25
C THR A 276 -8.73 2.66 10.34
N GLY A 277 -9.07 3.34 9.25
CA GLY A 277 -10.24 4.22 9.17
C GLY A 277 -9.97 5.69 9.54
N GLU A 278 -8.82 6.00 10.13
CA GLU A 278 -8.41 7.36 10.49
C GLU A 278 -7.40 7.88 9.45
N LYS A 279 -7.84 8.75 8.54
CA LYS A 279 -6.98 9.39 7.55
C LYS A 279 -7.33 10.85 7.41
N TYR A 280 -6.38 11.71 7.71
CA TYR A 280 -6.54 13.15 7.59
C TYR A 280 -5.99 13.67 6.25
N LEU A 281 -6.70 14.64 5.67
CA LEU A 281 -6.23 15.43 4.55
C LEU A 281 -5.65 16.75 5.08
N ILE A 282 -4.39 17.01 4.78
CA ILE A 282 -3.81 18.32 5.06
C ILE A 282 -4.01 19.22 3.85
N ASN A 283 -4.77 20.29 4.05
CA ASN A 283 -4.96 21.33 3.05
C ASN A 283 -4.17 22.58 3.48
N PRO A 284 -3.01 22.84 2.85
CA PRO A 284 -2.17 23.98 3.20
C PRO A 284 -2.83 25.34 2.95
N SER A 285 -3.87 25.40 2.13
CA SER A 285 -4.60 26.64 1.81
C SER A 285 -5.87 26.82 2.65
N LYS A 286 -6.22 25.85 3.51
CA LYS A 286 -7.40 25.95 4.38
C LYS A 286 -7.27 27.14 5.35
N ASN A 287 -8.33 27.92 5.47
CA ASN A 287 -8.42 29.10 6.34
C ASN A 287 -7.51 30.28 5.94
N LEU A 288 -6.99 30.30 4.72
CA LEU A 288 -6.27 31.44 4.19
C LEU A 288 -7.20 32.30 3.31
N ALA A 289 -7.07 33.61 3.40
CA ALA A 289 -7.76 34.49 2.47
C ALA A 289 -7.32 34.17 1.03
N PRO A 290 -8.25 34.22 0.04
CA PRO A 290 -7.87 34.12 -1.35
C PRO A 290 -6.81 35.19 -1.65
N GLN A 291 -5.62 34.76 -2.07
CA GLN A 291 -4.64 35.74 -2.53
C GLN A 291 -5.19 36.34 -3.81
N SER A 292 -5.37 37.67 -3.81
CA SER A 292 -5.69 38.41 -5.03
C SER A 292 -4.57 38.13 -6.04
N THR A 293 -4.94 37.47 -7.14
CA THR A 293 -4.07 37.35 -8.32
C THR A 293 -3.63 38.77 -8.76
N MET A 294 -2.35 39.11 -8.51
CA MET A 294 -1.71 40.21 -9.17
C MET A 294 -1.41 39.88 -10.62
#